data_acfb8170eb4c88d4a70d9f086baf4387
#
_entry.id   acfb8170eb4c88d4a70d9f086baf4387
#
_cell.length_a   1.000
_cell.length_b   1.000
_cell.length_c   1.000
_cell.angle_alpha   90.00
_cell.angle_beta   90.00
_cell.angle_gamma   90.00
#
_symmetry.space_group_name_H-M   'P 1'
#
loop_
_entity.id
_entity.type
_entity.pdbx_description
1 polymer ?
#
loop_
_entity_poly.entity_id
_entity_poly.type
_entity_poly.pdbx_seq_one_letter_code
_entity_poly.pdbx_strand_id
1 'polypeptide(L)'
;LGVYNGAMFMAVGPTGFVYEPAFYWPDARHVVHDRMMPADHLATLTDYAPAPETAAFVAMLRERIGELMSQHGAAHLQIGKTYPYLAGRNPASMALLRAIKAELDPRNILNPGVLGL
;
A
#
# COMPACT_ATOMS: atom_id res chain seq x y z
N LEU A 1 -10.81 19.36 3.42
CA LEU A 1 -10.43 18.29 2.46
C LEU A 1 -11.40 17.10 2.46
N GLY A 2 -12.34 16.97 3.45
CA GLY A 2 -13.34 15.90 3.48
C GLY A 2 -12.76 14.48 3.56
N VAL A 3 -11.61 14.31 4.21
CA VAL A 3 -10.99 13.00 4.43
C VAL A 3 -11.56 12.37 5.68
N TYR A 4 -12.02 11.14 5.56
CA TYR A 4 -12.43 10.29 6.67
C TYR A 4 -11.35 9.24 6.92
N ASN A 5 -11.13 8.88 8.17
CA ASN A 5 -10.24 7.79 8.51
C ASN A 5 -10.99 6.70 9.28
N GLY A 6 -10.63 5.47 9.01
CA GLY A 6 -10.98 4.30 9.78
C GLY A 6 -9.72 3.58 10.23
N ALA A 7 -9.84 2.71 11.20
CA ALA A 7 -8.73 1.85 11.60
C ALA A 7 -9.24 0.47 11.97
N MET A 8 -8.49 -0.54 11.57
CA MET A 8 -8.68 -1.91 12.00
C MET A 8 -7.59 -2.28 13.00
N PHE A 9 -8.01 -2.90 14.09
CA PHE A 9 -7.12 -3.51 15.09
C PHE A 9 -7.44 -5.00 15.16
N MET A 10 -6.44 -5.83 14.97
CA MET A 10 -6.61 -7.27 15.01
C MET A 10 -5.47 -7.92 15.80
N ALA A 11 -5.80 -8.78 16.75
CA ALA A 11 -4.81 -9.59 17.44
C ALA A 11 -4.26 -10.68 16.52
N VAL A 12 -2.95 -10.86 16.52
CA VAL A 12 -2.25 -11.89 15.74
C VAL A 12 -1.40 -12.72 16.71
N GLY A 13 -1.89 -13.88 17.04
CA GLY A 13 -1.27 -14.72 18.06
C GLY A 13 -1.25 -14.07 19.45
N PRO A 14 -0.40 -14.56 20.37
CA PRO A 14 -0.37 -14.09 21.75
C PRO A 14 0.43 -12.78 21.95
N THR A 15 1.25 -12.38 21.00
CA THR A 15 2.25 -11.31 21.18
C THR A 15 2.25 -10.24 20.12
N GLY A 16 1.35 -10.32 19.14
CA GLY A 16 1.28 -9.37 18.04
C GLY A 16 -0.10 -8.80 17.83
N PHE A 17 -0.16 -7.64 17.21
CA PHE A 17 -1.39 -7.08 16.66
C PHE A 17 -1.13 -6.37 15.33
N VAL A 18 -2.16 -6.31 14.51
CA VAL A 18 -2.18 -5.52 13.28
C VAL A 18 -2.94 -4.24 13.53
N TYR A 19 -2.39 -3.14 13.08
CA TYR A 19 -3.06 -1.86 12.94
C TYR A 19 -3.07 -1.47 11.48
N GLU A 20 -4.25 -1.27 10.91
CA GLU A 20 -4.42 -0.88 9.52
C GLU A 20 -5.22 0.42 9.44
N PRO A 21 -4.58 1.57 9.24
CA PRO A 21 -5.27 2.84 8.97
C PRO A 21 -5.77 2.87 7.54
N ALA A 22 -7.04 3.25 7.35
CA ALA A 22 -7.65 3.44 6.04
C ALA A 22 -8.12 4.89 5.90
N PHE A 23 -7.91 5.48 4.73
CA PHE A 23 -8.35 6.83 4.40
C PHE A 23 -9.36 6.79 3.26
N TYR A 24 -10.43 7.53 3.41
CA TYR A 24 -11.52 7.61 2.44
C TYR A 24 -11.81 9.07 2.13
N TRP A 25 -11.96 9.39 0.86
CA TRP A 25 -12.38 10.72 0.39
C TRP A 25 -13.13 10.60 -0.93
N PRO A 26 -14.04 11.55 -1.23
CA PRO A 26 -14.63 11.68 -2.57
C PRO A 26 -13.56 12.06 -3.59
N ASP A 27 -13.49 11.31 -4.71
CA ASP A 27 -12.58 11.59 -5.82
C ASP A 27 -13.19 11.08 -7.13
N ALA A 28 -12.69 11.55 -8.24
CA ALA A 28 -13.08 11.05 -9.56
C ALA A 28 -12.78 9.55 -9.69
N ARG A 29 -13.61 8.87 -10.45
CA ARG A 29 -13.37 7.48 -10.80
C ARG A 29 -12.07 7.34 -11.58
N HIS A 30 -11.31 6.32 -11.28
CA HIS A 30 -10.13 5.97 -12.04
C HIS A 30 -10.52 5.18 -13.29
N VAL A 31 -9.82 5.37 -14.41
CA VAL A 31 -10.05 4.72 -15.70
C VAL A 31 -10.19 3.18 -15.59
N VAL A 32 -9.57 2.56 -14.59
CA VAL A 32 -9.71 1.13 -14.35
C VAL A 32 -11.14 0.76 -13.94
N HIS A 33 -11.83 1.60 -13.18
CA HIS A 33 -13.22 1.36 -12.80
C HIS A 33 -14.12 1.36 -14.03
N ASP A 34 -13.94 2.34 -14.92
CA ASP A 34 -14.73 2.47 -16.15
C ASP A 34 -14.52 1.30 -17.12
N ARG A 35 -13.35 0.64 -17.06
CA ARG A 35 -13.03 -0.51 -17.91
C ARG A 35 -13.45 -1.86 -17.33
N MET A 36 -13.51 -1.99 -16.02
CA MET A 36 -13.71 -3.27 -15.36
C MET A 36 -15.10 -3.46 -14.78
N MET A 37 -15.84 -2.38 -14.55
CA MET A 37 -17.17 -2.45 -13.95
C MET A 37 -18.26 -2.41 -15.02
N PRO A 38 -19.37 -3.13 -14.84
CA PRO A 38 -20.53 -3.04 -15.74
C PRO A 38 -21.10 -1.61 -15.79
N ALA A 39 -21.56 -1.20 -16.97
CA ALA A 39 -22.03 0.17 -17.18
C ALA A 39 -23.29 0.52 -16.35
N ASP A 40 -24.17 -0.45 -16.16
CA ASP A 40 -25.35 -0.31 -15.30
C ASP A 40 -24.99 -0.09 -13.83
N HIS A 41 -23.95 -0.75 -13.35
CA HIS A 41 -23.43 -0.51 -12.00
C HIS A 41 -22.78 0.88 -11.90
N LEU A 42 -21.94 1.26 -12.88
CA LEU A 42 -21.32 2.59 -12.90
C LEU A 42 -22.35 3.72 -12.87
N ALA A 43 -23.49 3.53 -13.54
CA ALA A 43 -24.58 4.51 -13.56
C ALA A 43 -25.24 4.72 -12.18
N THR A 44 -25.10 3.79 -11.25
CA THR A 44 -25.60 3.92 -9.87
C THR A 44 -24.64 4.64 -8.92
N LEU A 45 -23.38 4.80 -9.30
CA LEU A 45 -22.36 5.40 -8.46
C LEU A 45 -22.35 6.93 -8.61
N THR A 46 -22.10 7.60 -7.50
CA THR A 46 -21.87 9.06 -7.53
C THR A 46 -20.61 9.37 -8.35
N ASP A 47 -20.71 10.35 -9.23
CA ASP A 47 -19.57 10.87 -9.97
C ASP A 47 -19.02 12.10 -9.24
N TYR A 48 -17.80 12.01 -8.75
CA TYR A 48 -17.14 13.10 -8.02
C TYR A 48 -16.15 13.82 -8.95
N ALA A 49 -15.94 15.10 -8.67
CA ALA A 49 -14.86 15.85 -9.31
C ALA A 49 -13.48 15.34 -8.82
N PRO A 50 -12.43 15.44 -9.66
CA PRO A 50 -11.06 15.12 -9.23
C PRO A 50 -10.63 15.93 -8.00
N ALA A 51 -10.01 15.26 -7.03
CA ALA A 51 -9.55 15.85 -5.77
C ALA A 51 -8.02 15.71 -5.57
N PRO A 52 -7.19 16.28 -6.47
CA PRO A 52 -5.74 16.07 -6.46
C PRO A 52 -5.06 16.59 -5.19
N GLU A 53 -5.55 17.68 -4.60
CA GLU A 53 -5.01 18.20 -3.34
C GLU A 53 -5.27 17.25 -2.17
N THR A 54 -6.45 16.66 -2.13
CA THR A 54 -6.79 15.66 -1.11
C THR A 54 -5.98 14.38 -1.30
N ALA A 55 -5.82 13.92 -2.52
CA ALA A 55 -4.99 12.77 -2.85
C ALA A 55 -3.53 12.99 -2.43
N ALA A 56 -2.97 14.17 -2.71
CA ALA A 56 -1.61 14.55 -2.28
C ALA A 56 -1.47 14.59 -0.75
N PHE A 57 -2.47 15.14 -0.06
CA PHE A 57 -2.49 15.16 1.41
C PHE A 57 -2.52 13.75 2.00
N VAL A 58 -3.36 12.86 1.46
CA VAL A 58 -3.42 11.46 1.92
C VAL A 58 -2.12 10.72 1.63
N ALA A 59 -1.48 10.98 0.48
CA ALA A 59 -0.16 10.41 0.17
C ALA A 59 0.88 10.82 1.22
N MET A 60 0.95 12.09 1.57
CA MET A 60 1.83 12.59 2.65
C MET A 60 1.51 11.93 4.00
N LEU A 61 0.23 11.80 4.37
CA LEU A 61 -0.15 11.13 5.61
C LEU A 61 0.32 9.67 5.65
N ARG A 62 0.17 8.94 4.55
CA ARG A 62 0.61 7.55 4.44
C ARG A 62 2.13 7.41 4.60
N GLU A 63 2.89 8.32 4.01
CA GLU A 63 4.34 8.37 4.18
C GLU A 63 4.72 8.60 5.65
N ARG A 64 4.13 9.60 6.30
CA ARG A 64 4.38 9.91 7.72
C ARG A 64 4.01 8.76 8.66
N ILE A 65 2.90 8.09 8.41
CA ILE A 65 2.51 6.90 9.19
C ILE A 65 3.50 5.76 8.97
N GLY A 66 3.97 5.53 7.74
CA GLY A 66 5.00 4.55 7.43
C GLY A 66 6.30 4.81 8.17
N GLU A 67 6.77 6.07 8.22
CA GLU A 67 7.93 6.47 8.98
C GLU A 67 7.75 6.23 10.49
N LEU A 68 6.61 6.66 11.05
CA LEU A 68 6.30 6.48 12.45
C LEU A 68 6.27 4.99 12.83
N MET A 69 5.59 4.18 12.04
CA MET A 69 5.54 2.73 12.26
C MET A 69 6.92 2.09 12.20
N SER A 70 7.76 2.50 11.24
CA SER A 70 9.14 2.02 11.14
C SER A 70 9.98 2.38 12.36
N GLN A 71 9.83 3.59 12.91
CA GLN A 71 10.50 4.03 14.14
C GLN A 71 10.11 3.17 15.35
N HIS A 72 8.89 2.64 15.37
CA HIS A 72 8.39 1.74 16.41
C HIS A 72 8.64 0.24 16.13
N GLY A 73 9.43 -0.07 15.10
CA GLY A 73 9.76 -1.45 14.76
C GLY A 73 8.62 -2.26 14.17
N ALA A 74 7.58 -1.61 13.67
CA ALA A 74 6.48 -2.29 13.00
C ALA A 74 6.94 -2.97 11.70
N ALA A 75 6.39 -4.15 11.43
CA ALA A 75 6.59 -4.87 10.18
C ALA A 75 5.35 -4.75 9.30
N HIS A 76 5.57 -4.64 7.99
CA HIS A 76 4.45 -4.60 7.04
C HIS A 76 3.82 -5.99 6.89
N LEU A 77 2.50 -6.05 6.93
CA LEU A 77 1.72 -7.27 6.70
C LEU A 77 1.61 -7.57 5.21
N GLN A 78 1.48 -6.55 4.39
CA GLN A 78 1.29 -6.68 2.95
C GLN A 78 2.59 -6.54 2.18
N ILE A 79 2.68 -7.28 1.08
CA ILE A 79 3.79 -7.23 0.14
C ILE A 79 3.41 -6.30 -1.01
N GLY A 80 4.23 -5.30 -1.28
CA GLY A 80 3.97 -4.35 -2.36
C GLY A 80 5.14 -3.41 -2.59
N LYS A 81 4.92 -2.42 -3.43
CA LYS A 81 5.94 -1.39 -3.76
C LYS A 81 5.94 -0.22 -2.77
N THR A 82 4.79 0.02 -2.14
CA THR A 82 4.59 1.17 -1.25
C THR A 82 5.30 1.01 0.10
N TYR A 83 5.51 -0.24 0.51
CA TYR A 83 6.04 -0.52 1.85
C TYR A 83 7.55 -0.76 1.81
N PRO A 84 8.33 -0.18 2.74
CA PRO A 84 9.77 -0.36 2.81
C PRO A 84 10.13 -1.74 3.40
N TYR A 85 9.82 -2.80 2.67
CA TYR A 85 9.99 -4.18 3.15
C TYR A 85 11.42 -4.48 3.63
N LEU A 86 12.43 -3.90 2.97
CA LEU A 86 13.83 -4.14 3.32
C LEU A 86 14.26 -3.48 4.63
N ALA A 87 13.53 -2.45 5.09
CA ALA A 87 13.84 -1.75 6.33
C ALA A 87 13.69 -2.68 7.54
N GLY A 88 14.70 -2.72 8.40
CA GLY A 88 14.70 -3.55 9.62
C GLY A 88 14.81 -5.05 9.40
N ARG A 89 15.06 -5.53 8.19
CA ARG A 89 15.27 -6.95 7.89
C ARG A 89 16.74 -7.34 8.06
N ASN A 90 16.97 -8.63 8.35
CA ASN A 90 18.32 -9.18 8.43
C ASN A 90 19.05 -9.04 7.08
N PRO A 91 20.24 -8.39 7.01
CA PRO A 91 20.93 -8.14 5.76
C PRO A 91 21.28 -9.42 4.97
N ALA A 92 21.64 -10.52 5.65
CA ALA A 92 21.96 -11.78 5.00
C ALA A 92 20.72 -12.40 4.33
N SER A 93 19.57 -12.34 4.98
CA SER A 93 18.29 -12.79 4.40
C SER A 93 17.93 -11.97 3.17
N MET A 94 18.18 -10.66 3.20
CA MET A 94 17.91 -9.79 2.06
C MET A 94 18.89 -10.03 0.92
N ALA A 95 20.17 -10.32 1.20
CA ALA A 95 21.14 -10.70 0.19
C ALA A 95 20.74 -12.00 -0.51
N LEU A 96 20.30 -13.01 0.26
CA LEU A 96 19.80 -14.25 -0.30
C LEU A 96 18.56 -14.03 -1.19
N LEU A 97 17.61 -13.23 -0.74
CA LEU A 97 16.40 -12.92 -1.51
C LEU A 97 16.73 -12.22 -2.83
N ARG A 98 17.68 -11.27 -2.83
CA ARG A 98 18.17 -10.62 -4.05
C ARG A 98 18.86 -11.59 -4.98
N ALA A 99 19.67 -12.51 -4.46
CA ALA A 99 20.36 -13.53 -5.27
C ALA A 99 19.33 -14.47 -5.95
N ILE A 100 18.31 -14.92 -5.20
CA ILE A 100 17.23 -15.73 -5.76
C ILE A 100 16.48 -14.95 -6.86
N LYS A 101 16.16 -13.69 -6.61
CA LYS A 101 15.47 -12.85 -7.61
C LYS A 101 16.32 -12.69 -8.88
N ALA A 102 17.61 -12.41 -8.74
CA ALA A 102 18.49 -12.22 -9.88
C ALA A 102 18.65 -13.50 -10.72
N GLU A 103 18.67 -14.67 -10.08
CA GLU A 103 18.78 -15.96 -10.75
C GLU A 103 17.49 -16.33 -11.49
N LEU A 104 16.34 -16.16 -10.83
CA LEU A 104 15.04 -16.57 -11.39
C LEU A 104 14.45 -15.54 -12.38
N ASP A 105 14.80 -14.28 -12.23
CA ASP A 105 14.27 -13.19 -13.05
C ASP A 105 15.36 -12.16 -13.41
N PRO A 106 16.38 -12.56 -14.19
CA PRO A 106 17.51 -11.70 -14.52
C PRO A 106 17.13 -10.46 -15.34
N ARG A 107 15.92 -10.45 -15.94
CA ARG A 107 15.40 -9.30 -16.68
C ARG A 107 14.44 -8.42 -15.85
N ASN A 108 14.24 -8.76 -14.59
CA ASN A 108 13.33 -8.07 -13.67
C ASN A 108 11.93 -7.80 -14.26
N ILE A 109 11.33 -8.85 -14.84
CA ILE A 109 9.98 -8.81 -15.45
C ILE A 109 8.90 -9.15 -14.44
N LEU A 110 9.20 -10.08 -13.51
CA LEU A 110 8.25 -10.56 -12.52
C LEU A 110 8.16 -9.56 -11.36
N ASN A 111 7.01 -8.88 -11.26
CA ASN A 111 6.73 -7.94 -10.18
C ASN A 111 7.88 -6.95 -9.88
N PRO A 112 8.37 -6.18 -10.85
CA PRO A 112 9.53 -5.32 -10.67
C PRO A 112 9.29 -4.28 -9.57
N GLY A 113 10.24 -4.16 -8.63
CA GLY A 113 10.20 -3.25 -7.50
C GLY A 113 9.33 -3.70 -6.31
N VAL A 114 8.68 -4.87 -6.37
CA VAL A 114 8.01 -5.46 -5.20
C VAL A 114 9.07 -5.94 -4.21
N LEU A 115 8.84 -5.76 -2.91
CA LEU A 115 9.80 -6.01 -1.82
C LEU A 115 11.08 -5.14 -1.88
N GLY A 116 11.17 -4.16 -2.78
CA GLY A 116 12.39 -3.39 -3.03
C GLY A 116 13.45 -4.16 -3.84
N LEU A 117 12.99 -5.10 -4.67
CA LEU A 117 13.82 -5.94 -5.52
C LEU A 117 13.68 -5.55 -6.99
#